data_8cf019b40036c6720960a71e9634a954
#
_entry.id   8cf019b40036c6720960a71e9634a954
#
_cell.length_a   1.000
_cell.length_b   1.000
_cell.length_c   1.000
_cell.angle_alpha   90.00
_cell.angle_beta   90.00
_cell.angle_gamma   90.00
#
_symmetry.space_group_name_H-M   'P 1'
#
loop_
_entity.id
_entity.type
_entity.pdbx_description
1 polymer ?
#
loop_
_entity_poly.entity_id
_entity_poly.type
_entity_poly.pdbx_seq_one_letter_code
_entity_poly.pdbx_strand_id
1 'polypeptide(L)'
;MEQVVLLPGLMCDERLFGPIIKPLKKNYRVHTLVMDRYKSMDEMASFVLNSISGYFHTVGLSMGGIIAMTLAIKDPSRVKSMILMDTSHILIALENKQLVILR
;
A
#
# COMPACT_ATOMS: atom_id res chain seq x y z
N MET A 1 1.52 12.94 -12.71
CA MET A 1 1.26 11.49 -12.77
C MET A 1 0.95 10.98 -11.38
N GLU A 2 -0.16 10.30 -11.22
CA GLU A 2 -0.52 9.75 -9.92
C GLU A 2 0.42 8.62 -9.51
N GLN A 3 0.53 8.39 -8.22
CA GLN A 3 1.45 7.43 -7.65
C GLN A 3 0.72 6.20 -7.13
N VAL A 4 1.32 5.04 -7.31
CA VAL A 4 0.85 3.77 -6.77
C VAL A 4 1.98 3.15 -5.94
N VAL A 5 1.66 2.76 -4.71
CA VAL A 5 2.59 2.07 -3.81
C VAL A 5 2.17 0.62 -3.72
N LEU A 6 3.07 -0.28 -4.07
CA LEU A 6 2.85 -1.72 -3.99
C LEU A 6 3.49 -2.25 -2.69
N LEU A 7 2.66 -2.84 -1.85
CA LEU A 7 3.06 -3.31 -0.52
C LEU A 7 2.95 -4.83 -0.47
N PRO A 8 4.08 -5.56 -0.49
CA PRO A 8 4.07 -7.02 -0.50
C PRO A 8 3.72 -7.60 0.86
N GLY A 9 3.35 -8.88 0.84
CA GLY A 9 3.11 -9.63 2.07
C GLY A 9 4.39 -9.99 2.81
N LEU A 10 4.21 -10.60 3.98
CA LEU A 10 5.32 -11.09 4.78
C LEU A 10 6.16 -12.09 3.98
N MET A 11 7.48 -11.96 4.04
CA MET A 11 8.43 -12.82 3.33
C MET A 11 8.37 -12.68 1.80
N CYS A 12 7.61 -11.73 1.30
CA CYS A 12 7.53 -11.42 -0.12
C CYS A 12 8.36 -10.18 -0.43
N ASP A 13 8.74 -10.04 -1.69
CA ASP A 13 9.45 -8.86 -2.16
C ASP A 13 8.74 -8.27 -3.39
N GLU A 14 9.39 -7.28 -4.03
CA GLU A 14 8.82 -6.58 -5.19
C GLU A 14 8.53 -7.49 -6.38
N ARG A 15 9.15 -8.67 -6.45
CA ARG A 15 8.92 -9.61 -7.56
C ARG A 15 7.50 -10.15 -7.58
N LEU A 16 6.82 -10.12 -6.42
CA LEU A 16 5.42 -10.52 -6.33
C LEU A 16 4.55 -9.74 -7.31
N PHE A 17 4.83 -8.46 -7.48
CA PHE A 17 4.06 -7.59 -8.34
C PHE A 17 4.63 -7.46 -9.75
N GLY A 18 5.69 -8.21 -10.08
CA GLY A 18 6.40 -8.10 -11.35
C GLY A 18 5.50 -7.99 -12.58
N PRO A 19 4.50 -8.88 -12.75
CA PRO A 19 3.65 -8.86 -13.95
C PRO A 19 2.83 -7.59 -14.12
N ILE A 20 2.53 -6.85 -13.03
CA ILE A 20 1.69 -5.65 -13.13
C ILE A 20 2.48 -4.35 -13.14
N ILE A 21 3.76 -4.38 -12.79
CA ILE A 21 4.58 -3.16 -12.70
C ILE A 21 4.67 -2.44 -14.04
N LYS A 22 5.02 -3.17 -15.09
CA LYS A 22 5.21 -2.57 -16.42
C LYS A 22 3.92 -1.95 -16.96
N PRO A 23 2.76 -2.64 -16.91
CA PRO A 23 1.50 -2.01 -17.29
C PRO A 23 1.15 -0.77 -16.46
N LEU A 24 1.37 -0.82 -15.14
CA LEU A 24 1.06 0.31 -14.28
C LEU A 24 1.93 1.54 -14.57
N LYS A 25 3.20 1.32 -14.91
CA LYS A 25 4.12 2.42 -15.21
C LYS A 25 3.72 3.26 -16.42
N LYS A 26 2.83 2.77 -17.24
CA LYS A 26 2.32 3.55 -18.38
C LYS A 26 1.53 4.78 -17.93
N ASN A 27 0.83 4.68 -16.80
CA ASN A 27 -0.07 5.74 -16.34
C ASN A 27 0.22 6.21 -14.91
N TYR A 28 1.10 5.53 -14.18
CA TYR A 28 1.36 5.80 -12.77
C TYR A 28 2.85 5.78 -12.48
N ARG A 29 3.24 6.55 -11.46
CA ARG A 29 4.55 6.40 -10.86
C ARG A 29 4.44 5.27 -9.85
N VAL A 30 5.15 4.18 -10.08
CA VAL A 30 5.05 2.97 -9.27
C VAL A 30 6.20 2.90 -8.27
N HIS A 31 5.86 2.68 -7.00
CA HIS A 31 6.84 2.48 -5.93
C HIS A 31 6.64 1.08 -5.37
N THR A 32 7.73 0.35 -5.26
CA THR A 32 7.76 -0.93 -4.56
C THR A 32 8.71 -0.79 -3.38
N LEU A 33 8.20 -1.06 -2.18
CA LEU A 33 8.96 -0.87 -0.95
C LEU A 33 9.07 -2.19 -0.20
N VAL A 34 10.29 -2.55 0.16
CA VAL A 34 10.57 -3.75 0.96
C VAL A 34 10.81 -3.31 2.40
N MET A 35 10.08 -3.92 3.34
CA MET A 35 10.05 -3.46 4.73
C MET A 35 10.36 -4.59 5.72
N ASP A 36 11.26 -5.47 5.35
CA ASP A 36 11.60 -6.65 6.13
C ASP A 36 12.36 -6.35 7.43
N ARG A 37 12.98 -5.20 7.51
CA ARG A 37 13.78 -4.80 8.68
C ARG A 37 13.01 -4.05 9.76
N TYR A 38 11.73 -3.75 9.53
CA TYR A 38 10.91 -3.01 10.50
C TYR A 38 10.09 -3.98 11.33
N LYS A 39 9.90 -3.66 12.60
CA LYS A 39 9.26 -4.56 13.56
C LYS A 39 7.79 -4.31 13.80
N SER A 40 7.28 -3.13 13.50
CA SER A 40 5.88 -2.79 13.73
C SER A 40 5.23 -2.24 12.48
N MET A 41 3.90 -2.36 12.43
CA MET A 41 3.11 -1.79 11.34
C MET A 41 3.23 -0.27 11.31
N ASP A 42 3.31 0.35 12.49
CA ASP A 42 3.47 1.80 12.58
C ASP A 42 4.81 2.26 12.00
N GLU A 43 5.89 1.54 12.29
CA GLU A 43 7.20 1.86 11.71
C GLU A 43 7.20 1.71 10.19
N MET A 44 6.56 0.64 9.69
CA MET A 44 6.46 0.40 8.26
C MET A 44 5.65 1.50 7.58
N ALA A 45 4.53 1.90 8.18
CA ALA A 45 3.72 3.00 7.64
C ALA A 45 4.50 4.31 7.63
N SER A 46 5.23 4.61 8.69
CA SER A 46 6.07 5.81 8.75
C SER A 46 7.14 5.80 7.67
N PHE A 47 7.75 4.64 7.42
CA PHE A 47 8.74 4.49 6.37
C PHE A 47 8.15 4.84 5.00
N VAL A 48 6.95 4.35 4.70
CA VAL A 48 6.27 4.66 3.44
C VAL A 48 6.02 6.16 3.32
N LEU A 49 5.46 6.76 4.36
CA LEU A 49 5.14 8.20 4.37
C LEU A 49 6.38 9.06 4.19
N ASN A 50 7.51 8.64 4.74
CA ASN A 50 8.77 9.37 4.62
C ASN A 50 9.48 9.13 3.28
N SER A 51 9.15 8.05 2.60
CA SER A 51 9.80 7.68 1.33
C SER A 51 9.13 8.33 0.12
N ILE A 52 7.86 8.71 0.25
CA ILE A 52 7.05 9.17 -0.88
C ILE A 52 6.40 10.49 -0.52
N SER A 53 6.49 11.47 -1.41
CA SER A 53 5.85 12.76 -1.22
C SER A 53 4.47 12.78 -1.87
N GLY A 54 3.54 13.54 -1.29
CA GLY A 54 2.21 13.72 -1.86
C GLY A 54 1.26 12.56 -1.59
N TYR A 55 0.18 12.51 -2.33
CA TYR A 55 -0.81 11.46 -2.19
C TYR A 55 -0.51 10.27 -3.11
N PHE A 56 -1.07 9.12 -2.78
CA PHE A 56 -0.85 7.90 -3.55
C PHE A 56 -2.00 6.91 -3.37
N HIS A 57 -2.06 5.96 -4.29
CA HIS A 57 -2.92 4.79 -4.20
C HIS A 57 -2.09 3.63 -3.67
N THR A 58 -2.70 2.72 -2.93
CA THR A 58 -1.99 1.55 -2.40
C THR A 58 -2.57 0.26 -2.96
N VAL A 59 -1.69 -0.70 -3.19
CA VAL A 59 -2.05 -2.09 -3.46
C VAL A 59 -1.30 -2.92 -2.44
N GLY A 60 -2.03 -3.56 -1.53
CA GLY A 60 -1.43 -4.33 -0.44
C GLY A 60 -1.88 -5.77 -0.43
N LEU A 61 -0.93 -6.70 -0.30
CA LEU A 61 -1.20 -8.12 -0.18
C LEU A 61 -0.91 -8.58 1.24
N SER A 62 -1.89 -9.19 1.91
CA SER A 62 -1.74 -9.76 3.25
C SER A 62 -1.23 -8.69 4.23
N MET A 63 -0.01 -8.83 4.76
CA MET A 63 0.60 -7.84 5.63
C MET A 63 0.67 -6.45 4.98
N GLY A 64 0.95 -6.41 3.67
CA GLY A 64 0.95 -5.14 2.92
C GLY A 64 -0.40 -4.44 2.96
N GLY A 65 -1.49 -5.18 2.99
CA GLY A 65 -2.82 -4.62 3.15
C GLY A 65 -3.03 -4.00 4.52
N ILE A 66 -2.48 -4.62 5.56
CA ILE A 66 -2.53 -4.06 6.92
C ILE A 66 -1.74 -2.75 6.98
N ILE A 67 -0.59 -2.71 6.32
CA ILE A 67 0.20 -1.49 6.22
C ILE A 67 -0.59 -0.39 5.51
N ALA A 68 -1.27 -0.72 4.41
CA ALA A 68 -2.09 0.24 3.67
C ALA A 68 -3.19 0.83 4.56
N MET A 69 -3.85 -0.01 5.36
CA MET A 69 -4.87 0.45 6.30
C MET A 69 -4.27 1.33 7.40
N THR A 70 -3.11 0.96 7.90
CA THR A 70 -2.38 1.76 8.91
C THR A 70 -2.02 3.13 8.34
N LEU A 71 -1.57 3.18 7.09
CA LEU A 71 -1.29 4.44 6.39
C LEU A 71 -2.53 5.33 6.32
N ALA A 72 -3.68 4.75 5.99
CA ALA A 72 -4.91 5.52 5.85
C ALA A 72 -5.39 6.09 7.19
N ILE A 73 -5.12 5.39 8.29
CA ILE A 73 -5.43 5.87 9.64
C ILE A 73 -4.43 6.96 10.03
N LYS A 74 -3.15 6.73 9.78
CA LYS A 74 -2.07 7.62 10.21
C LYS A 74 -2.09 8.96 9.48
N ASP A 75 -2.34 8.92 8.18
CA ASP A 75 -2.40 10.15 7.37
C ASP A 75 -3.44 10.00 6.25
N PRO A 76 -4.71 10.23 6.58
CA PRO A 76 -5.80 10.02 5.61
C PRO A 76 -5.68 10.84 4.33
N SER A 77 -5.05 12.01 4.40
CA SER A 77 -4.93 12.89 3.23
C SER A 77 -3.99 12.33 2.16
N ARG A 78 -3.12 11.41 2.54
CA ARG A 78 -2.09 10.87 1.66
C ARG A 78 -2.55 9.64 0.89
N VAL A 79 -3.53 8.89 1.40
CA VAL A 79 -3.99 7.64 0.81
C VAL A 79 -5.31 7.88 0.08
N LYS A 80 -5.28 7.86 -1.24
CA LYS A 80 -6.49 8.11 -2.05
C LYS A 80 -7.36 6.87 -2.23
N SER A 81 -6.75 5.73 -2.46
CA SER A 81 -7.47 4.48 -2.62
C SER A 81 -6.62 3.31 -2.16
N MET A 82 -7.28 2.21 -1.87
CA MET A 82 -6.60 0.98 -1.44
C MET A 82 -7.20 -0.21 -2.15
N ILE A 83 -6.32 -1.10 -2.65
CA ILE A 83 -6.70 -2.44 -3.08
C ILE A 83 -6.06 -3.39 -2.08
N LEU A 84 -6.90 -4.15 -1.36
CA LEU A 84 -6.46 -5.08 -0.33
C LEU A 84 -6.69 -6.50 -0.82
N MET A 85 -5.61 -7.29 -0.85
CA MET A 85 -5.66 -8.68 -1.29
C MET A 85 -5.26 -9.59 -0.15
N ASP A 86 -6.07 -10.62 0.12
CA ASP A 86 -5.81 -11.59 1.18
C ASP A 86 -5.49 -10.96 2.53
N THR A 87 -6.16 -9.84 2.83
CA THR A 87 -5.92 -9.10 4.05
C THR A 87 -6.97 -9.47 5.10
N SER A 88 -6.52 -9.65 6.34
CA SER A 88 -7.41 -9.94 7.45
C SER A 88 -8.44 -8.85 7.64
N HIS A 89 -9.62 -9.24 8.14
CA HIS A 89 -10.77 -8.36 8.27
C HIS A 89 -10.55 -7.28 9.33
N ILE A 90 -10.13 -6.12 8.89
CA ILE A 90 -10.19 -4.94 9.74
C ILE A 90 -11.08 -3.96 8.99
N LEU A 91 -12.25 -3.66 9.58
CA LEU A 91 -13.14 -2.66 9.03
C LEU A 91 -12.63 -1.29 9.41
N ILE A 92 -12.21 -0.54 8.42
CA ILE A 92 -11.85 0.85 8.57
C ILE A 92 -12.91 1.66 7.83
N ALA A 93 -13.60 2.52 8.56
CA ALA A 93 -14.50 3.48 7.95
C ALA A 93 -13.63 4.55 7.30
N LEU A 94 -13.57 4.53 5.98
CA LEU A 94 -12.78 5.48 5.20
C LEU A 94 -13.73 6.42 4.46
N GLU A 95 -13.83 7.65 4.94
CA GLU A 95 -14.62 8.67 4.25
C GLU A 95 -13.92 9.08 2.94
N ASN A 96 -14.70 9.15 1.87
CA ASN A 96 -14.27 9.64 0.57
C ASN A 96 -13.08 8.87 -0.04
N LYS A 97 -12.88 7.62 0.35
CA LYS A 97 -11.83 6.79 -0.20
C LYS A 97 -12.42 5.60 -0.95
N GLN A 98 -11.74 5.22 -2.01
CA GLN A 98 -12.11 4.02 -2.75
C GLN A 98 -11.39 2.83 -2.13
N LEU A 99 -12.17 1.83 -1.76
CA LEU A 99 -11.65 0.61 -1.16
C LEU A 99 -12.10 -0.58 -1.99
N VAL A 100 -11.13 -1.39 -2.43
CA VAL A 100 -11.38 -2.65 -3.11
C VAL A 100 -10.75 -3.76 -2.28
N ILE A 101 -11.55 -4.75 -1.93
CA ILE A 101 -11.07 -5.92 -1.17
C ILE A 101 -11.17 -7.13 -2.06
N LEU A 102 -10.03 -7.78 -2.27
CA LEU A 102 -9.94 -9.03 -3.02
C LEU A 102 -9.55 -10.17 -2.06
N ARG A 103 -10.31 -11.23 -2.13
CA ARG A 103 -10.11 -12.40 -1.26
C ARG A 103 -9.62 -13.60 -2.05
#